data_c07afef8a124fcf5e46f258a16a6c590
#
_entry.id   c07afef8a124fcf5e46f258a16a6c590
#
_cell.length_a   1.000
_cell.length_b   1.000
_cell.length_c   1.000
_cell.angle_alpha   90.00
_cell.angle_beta   90.00
_cell.angle_gamma   90.00
#
_symmetry.space_group_name_H-M   'P 1'
#
loop_
_entity.id
_entity.type
_entity.pdbx_description
1 polymer ?
#
loop_
_entity_poly.entity_id
_entity_poly.type
_entity_poly.pdbx_seq_one_letter_code
_entity_poly.pdbx_strand_id
1 'polypeptide(L)'
;WSSDVCSSDLTGLDREIGDADHGLNMHRGFSKVVEKLPSIADKDIGFILKNTGMVLLSSVGGASGPLFGTFFIRAAQVTQAHQSLTLEELYQMIRDGAEGVISRGKAEPGDKTMCDVWLPVVESLRQSCEQKLSVQAALEAASQQAEVAAQSTITMQARKGRASYLGERSIGHQDPGATSVMFMMQMLAQASRE
;
A
#
# COMPACT_ATOMS: atom_id res chain seq x y z
N TRP A 1 -0.89 -1.11 -17.44
CA TRP A 1 -1.54 -1.86 -16.37
C TRP A 1 -3.02 -1.48 -16.30
N SER A 2 -3.90 -2.45 -16.51
CA SER A 2 -5.34 -2.23 -16.36
C SER A 2 -5.72 -2.42 -14.89
N SER A 3 -6.48 -1.48 -14.34
CA SER A 3 -7.05 -1.62 -12.99
C SER A 3 -7.89 -2.90 -12.83
N ASP A 4 -8.42 -3.41 -13.92
CA ASP A 4 -9.22 -4.63 -13.96
C ASP A 4 -8.38 -5.89 -13.72
N VAL A 5 -7.14 -5.94 -14.24
CA VAL A 5 -6.22 -7.08 -14.01
C VAL A 5 -5.82 -7.14 -12.53
N CYS A 6 -5.40 -6.02 -11.94
CA CYS A 6 -5.06 -5.98 -10.51
C CYS A 6 -6.26 -6.39 -9.63
N SER A 7 -7.47 -5.93 -9.99
CA SER A 7 -8.68 -6.27 -9.26
C SER A 7 -9.00 -7.75 -9.31
N SER A 8 -8.86 -8.40 -10.49
CA SER A 8 -9.10 -9.84 -10.64
C SER A 8 -8.10 -10.68 -9.86
N ASP A 9 -6.80 -10.30 -9.88
CA ASP A 9 -5.75 -11.01 -9.16
C ASP A 9 -5.96 -10.91 -7.65
N LEU A 10 -6.23 -9.70 -7.12
CA LEU A 10 -6.52 -9.50 -5.70
C LEU A 10 -7.77 -10.27 -5.25
N THR A 11 -8.82 -10.31 -6.08
CA THR A 11 -10.03 -11.09 -5.79
C THR A 11 -9.73 -12.59 -5.78
N GLY A 12 -8.88 -13.05 -6.69
CA GLY A 12 -8.42 -14.45 -6.74
C GLY A 12 -7.68 -14.85 -5.47
N LEU A 13 -6.71 -14.03 -5.01
CA LEU A 13 -5.97 -14.27 -3.78
C LEU A 13 -6.90 -14.26 -2.54
N ASP A 14 -7.80 -13.29 -2.48
CA ASP A 14 -8.73 -13.17 -1.34
C ASP A 14 -9.75 -14.29 -1.29
N ARG A 15 -10.10 -14.92 -2.43
CA ARG A 15 -10.99 -16.09 -2.48
C ARG A 15 -10.42 -17.28 -1.74
N GLU A 16 -9.10 -17.45 -1.75
CA GLU A 16 -8.42 -18.58 -1.11
C GLU A 16 -8.37 -18.44 0.41
N ILE A 17 -8.23 -17.21 0.93
CA ILE A 17 -8.01 -16.97 2.36
C ILE A 17 -8.92 -15.90 2.99
N GLY A 18 -9.90 -15.39 2.26
CA GLY A 18 -10.82 -14.33 2.70
C GLY A 18 -12.25 -14.55 2.23
N ASP A 19 -12.90 -13.48 1.81
CA ASP A 19 -14.29 -13.45 1.32
C ASP A 19 -14.44 -13.03 -0.14
N ALA A 20 -13.33 -12.98 -0.89
CA ALA A 20 -13.26 -12.65 -2.31
C ALA A 20 -13.75 -11.23 -2.68
N ASP A 21 -13.74 -10.29 -1.74
CA ASP A 21 -14.21 -8.92 -1.97
C ASP A 21 -13.10 -7.86 -2.05
N HIS A 22 -11.86 -8.21 -1.67
CA HIS A 22 -10.76 -7.26 -1.55
C HIS A 22 -10.46 -6.54 -2.87
N GLY A 23 -10.32 -7.26 -3.98
CA GLY A 23 -10.05 -6.67 -5.28
C GLY A 23 -11.16 -5.72 -5.74
N LEU A 24 -12.42 -6.12 -5.56
CA LEU A 24 -13.57 -5.28 -5.90
C LEU A 24 -13.65 -4.02 -5.03
N ASN A 25 -13.37 -4.15 -3.74
CA ASN A 25 -13.35 -3.02 -2.81
C ASN A 25 -12.24 -2.01 -3.17
N MET A 26 -11.03 -2.50 -3.48
CA MET A 26 -9.91 -1.67 -3.91
C MET A 26 -10.22 -0.96 -5.23
N HIS A 27 -10.73 -1.69 -6.23
CA HIS A 27 -11.14 -1.12 -7.51
C HIS A 27 -12.15 0.01 -7.32
N ARG A 28 -13.22 -0.22 -6.56
CA ARG A 28 -14.25 0.77 -6.28
C ARG A 28 -13.68 2.03 -5.61
N GLY A 29 -12.78 1.84 -4.63
CA GLY A 29 -12.17 2.96 -3.92
C GLY A 29 -11.27 3.80 -4.82
N PHE A 30 -10.34 3.16 -5.53
CA PHE A 30 -9.40 3.87 -6.41
C PHE A 30 -10.08 4.47 -7.65
N SER A 31 -11.14 3.86 -8.19
CA SER A 31 -11.95 4.48 -9.25
C SER A 31 -12.52 5.83 -8.80
N LYS A 32 -13.04 5.92 -7.57
CA LYS A 32 -13.52 7.20 -7.02
C LYS A 32 -12.40 8.21 -6.77
N VAL A 33 -11.19 7.74 -6.42
CA VAL A 33 -10.01 8.62 -6.34
C VAL A 33 -9.70 9.20 -7.72
N VAL A 34 -9.65 8.35 -8.77
CA VAL A 34 -9.39 8.78 -10.15
C VAL A 34 -10.43 9.79 -10.63
N GLU A 35 -11.71 9.56 -10.36
CA GLU A 35 -12.80 10.51 -10.68
C GLU A 35 -12.61 11.87 -10.00
N LYS A 36 -12.03 11.90 -8.79
CA LYS A 36 -11.78 13.11 -8.01
C LYS A 36 -10.54 13.86 -8.46
N LEU A 37 -9.50 13.17 -8.93
CA LEU A 37 -8.18 13.75 -9.25
C LEU A 37 -8.24 14.99 -10.13
N PRO A 38 -9.00 15.05 -11.24
CA PRO A 38 -9.03 16.24 -12.09
C PRO A 38 -9.43 17.54 -11.36
N SER A 39 -10.21 17.42 -10.29
CA SER A 39 -10.67 18.59 -9.50
C SER A 39 -9.66 19.08 -8.45
N ILE A 40 -8.60 18.31 -8.20
CA ILE A 40 -7.59 18.60 -7.16
C ILE A 40 -6.16 18.48 -7.66
N ALA A 41 -5.93 18.20 -8.94
CA ALA A 41 -4.61 17.97 -9.51
C ALA A 41 -3.70 19.22 -9.47
N ASP A 42 -4.28 20.41 -9.34
CA ASP A 42 -3.58 21.70 -9.20
C ASP A 42 -3.13 21.99 -7.75
N LYS A 43 -3.51 21.17 -6.79
CA LYS A 43 -3.19 21.34 -5.38
C LYS A 43 -1.84 20.73 -5.02
N ASP A 44 -1.34 21.02 -3.82
CA ASP A 44 -0.15 20.40 -3.28
C ASP A 44 -0.34 18.89 -3.01
N ILE A 45 0.79 18.18 -2.89
CA ILE A 45 0.81 16.72 -2.68
C ILE A 45 0.04 16.33 -1.42
N GLY A 46 0.21 17.08 -0.32
CA GLY A 46 -0.48 16.80 0.94
C GLY A 46 -2.00 16.90 0.79
N PHE A 47 -2.49 17.90 0.06
CA PHE A 47 -3.94 18.02 -0.23
C PHE A 47 -4.46 16.84 -1.04
N ILE A 48 -3.73 16.44 -2.09
CA ILE A 48 -4.10 15.28 -2.93
C ILE A 48 -4.13 14.00 -2.10
N LEU A 49 -3.07 13.72 -1.33
CA LEU A 49 -2.99 12.52 -0.49
C LEU A 49 -4.08 12.49 0.59
N LYS A 50 -4.36 13.63 1.24
CA LYS A 50 -5.44 13.73 2.22
C LYS A 50 -6.80 13.40 1.61
N ASN A 51 -7.13 13.97 0.44
CA ASN A 51 -8.36 13.67 -0.26
C ASN A 51 -8.44 12.21 -0.70
N THR A 52 -7.35 11.64 -1.20
CA THR A 52 -7.25 10.21 -1.52
C THR A 52 -7.61 9.37 -0.30
N GLY A 53 -6.99 9.64 0.84
CA GLY A 53 -7.27 8.92 2.09
C GLY A 53 -8.72 9.01 2.54
N MET A 54 -9.32 10.19 2.45
CA MET A 54 -10.74 10.40 2.80
C MET A 54 -11.69 9.64 1.86
N VAL A 55 -11.41 9.62 0.57
CA VAL A 55 -12.18 8.84 -0.42
C VAL A 55 -12.09 7.35 -0.12
N LEU A 56 -10.88 6.84 0.15
CA LEU A 56 -10.69 5.42 0.47
C LEU A 56 -11.39 5.02 1.78
N LEU A 57 -11.31 5.85 2.82
CA LEU A 57 -12.04 5.63 4.08
C LEU A 57 -13.55 5.46 3.87
N SER A 58 -14.13 6.20 2.94
CA SER A 58 -15.58 6.22 2.72
C SER A 58 -16.07 5.22 1.68
N SER A 59 -15.17 4.68 0.83
CA SER A 59 -15.57 3.89 -0.34
C SER A 59 -15.00 2.48 -0.41
N VAL A 60 -13.90 2.20 0.30
CA VAL A 60 -13.35 0.84 0.39
C VAL A 60 -13.96 0.13 1.58
N GLY A 61 -14.54 -1.05 1.34
CA GLY A 61 -15.12 -1.89 2.38
C GLY A 61 -14.08 -2.63 3.21
N GLY A 62 -14.53 -3.30 4.26
CA GLY A 62 -13.70 -4.14 5.12
C GLY A 62 -12.63 -3.37 5.88
N ALA A 63 -11.57 -4.06 6.28
CA ALA A 63 -10.43 -3.48 6.99
C ALA A 63 -9.54 -2.61 6.08
N SER A 64 -9.55 -2.86 4.77
CA SER A 64 -8.69 -2.19 3.79
C SER A 64 -8.97 -0.69 3.70
N GLY A 65 -10.23 -0.27 3.73
CA GLY A 65 -10.60 1.15 3.73
C GLY A 65 -9.94 1.95 4.85
N PRO A 66 -10.17 1.59 6.10
CA PRO A 66 -9.50 2.21 7.24
C PRO A 66 -7.97 2.18 7.18
N LEU A 67 -7.37 1.11 6.71
CA LEU A 67 -5.91 0.96 6.66
C LEU A 67 -5.29 1.81 5.55
N PHE A 68 -5.73 1.65 4.29
CA PHE A 68 -5.21 2.47 3.20
C PHE A 68 -5.58 3.95 3.34
N GLY A 69 -6.78 4.25 3.81
CA GLY A 69 -7.17 5.63 4.11
C GLY A 69 -6.27 6.29 5.16
N THR A 70 -5.91 5.55 6.22
CA THR A 70 -4.96 6.02 7.24
C THR A 70 -3.57 6.23 6.65
N PHE A 71 -3.08 5.33 5.78
CA PHE A 71 -1.80 5.50 5.09
C PHE A 71 -1.75 6.87 4.41
N PHE A 72 -2.70 7.16 3.54
CA PHE A 72 -2.69 8.41 2.77
C PHE A 72 -2.90 9.66 3.64
N ILE A 73 -3.72 9.60 4.68
CA ILE A 73 -3.92 10.72 5.61
C ILE A 73 -2.64 11.02 6.41
N ARG A 74 -1.93 9.98 6.87
CA ARG A 74 -0.65 10.15 7.59
C ARG A 74 0.44 10.66 6.65
N ALA A 75 0.56 10.10 5.46
CA ALA A 75 1.47 10.57 4.42
C ALA A 75 1.25 12.05 4.05
N ALA A 76 -0.01 12.48 4.03
CA ALA A 76 -0.37 13.87 3.75
C ALA A 76 0.17 14.87 4.77
N GLN A 77 0.39 14.46 6.03
CA GLN A 77 0.83 15.36 7.10
C GLN A 77 2.24 15.93 6.87
N VAL A 78 3.12 15.12 6.29
CA VAL A 78 4.52 15.51 6.02
C VAL A 78 4.74 16.10 4.63
N THR A 79 3.71 16.13 3.80
CA THR A 79 3.79 16.63 2.40
C THR A 79 2.93 17.87 2.14
N GLN A 80 2.45 18.52 3.20
CA GLN A 80 1.67 19.75 3.07
C GLN A 80 2.50 20.86 2.41
N ALA A 81 1.87 21.58 1.48
CA ALA A 81 2.46 22.68 0.68
C ALA A 81 3.62 22.24 -0.25
N HIS A 82 3.86 20.94 -0.43
CA HIS A 82 4.88 20.45 -1.36
C HIS A 82 4.27 20.20 -2.74
N GLN A 83 4.97 20.67 -3.79
CA GLN A 83 4.64 20.37 -5.19
C GLN A 83 5.55 19.27 -5.78
N SER A 84 6.68 19.01 -5.14
CA SER A 84 7.61 17.93 -5.44
C SER A 84 8.24 17.44 -4.15
N LEU A 85 8.78 16.22 -4.16
CA LEU A 85 9.41 15.61 -3.00
C LEU A 85 10.86 15.24 -3.34
N THR A 86 11.75 15.51 -2.41
CA THR A 86 13.08 14.89 -2.36
C THR A 86 12.98 13.43 -1.94
N LEU A 87 14.05 12.66 -2.09
CA LEU A 87 14.07 11.27 -1.62
C LEU A 87 13.81 11.15 -0.10
N GLU A 88 14.36 12.07 0.69
CA GLU A 88 14.18 12.14 2.13
C GLU A 88 12.69 12.35 2.50
N GLU A 89 12.04 13.31 1.84
CA GLU A 89 10.62 13.61 2.05
C GLU A 89 9.72 12.46 1.59
N LEU A 90 10.06 11.80 0.48
CA LEU A 90 9.38 10.60 0.01
C LEU A 90 9.48 9.46 1.02
N TYR A 91 10.69 9.23 1.56
CA TYR A 91 10.91 8.26 2.62
C TYR A 91 10.06 8.56 3.85
N GLN A 92 10.07 9.81 4.33
CA GLN A 92 9.27 10.23 5.49
C GLN A 92 7.77 10.03 5.24
N MET A 93 7.28 10.39 4.05
CA MET A 93 5.90 10.21 3.63
C MET A 93 5.46 8.74 3.72
N ILE A 94 6.24 7.84 3.14
CA ILE A 94 5.93 6.40 3.13
C ILE A 94 6.07 5.81 4.52
N ARG A 95 7.10 6.18 5.29
CA ARG A 95 7.30 5.75 6.67
C ARG A 95 6.11 6.12 7.55
N ASP A 96 5.71 7.38 7.55
CA ASP A 96 4.62 7.88 8.41
C ASP A 96 3.27 7.26 8.01
N GLY A 97 3.06 7.04 6.71
CA GLY A 97 1.90 6.30 6.21
C GLY A 97 1.89 4.85 6.71
N ALA A 98 3.00 4.15 6.59
CA ALA A 98 3.16 2.77 7.05
C ALA A 98 2.99 2.64 8.57
N GLU A 99 3.59 3.54 9.36
CA GLU A 99 3.41 3.58 10.81
C GLU A 99 1.94 3.78 11.19
N GLY A 100 1.21 4.61 10.44
CA GLY A 100 -0.23 4.79 10.62
C GLY A 100 -1.00 3.50 10.40
N VAL A 101 -0.67 2.74 9.36
CA VAL A 101 -1.27 1.42 9.07
C VAL A 101 -0.98 0.43 10.18
N ILE A 102 0.28 0.30 10.59
CA ILE A 102 0.73 -0.63 11.64
C ILE A 102 0.01 -0.32 12.96
N SER A 103 0.00 0.94 13.36
CA SER A 103 -0.66 1.40 14.59
C SER A 103 -2.16 1.12 14.58
N ARG A 104 -2.83 1.38 13.45
CA ARG A 104 -4.27 1.16 13.31
C ARG A 104 -4.63 -0.33 13.24
N GLY A 105 -3.88 -1.11 12.50
CA GLY A 105 -4.10 -2.55 12.32
C GLY A 105 -3.60 -3.38 13.51
N LYS A 106 -2.76 -2.80 14.37
CA LYS A 106 -2.08 -3.50 15.47
C LYS A 106 -1.44 -4.80 14.99
N ALA A 107 -0.84 -4.75 13.79
CA ALA A 107 -0.17 -5.87 13.19
C ALA A 107 1.32 -5.87 13.53
N GLU A 108 1.87 -7.06 13.67
CA GLU A 108 3.29 -7.31 13.91
C GLU A 108 3.93 -8.01 12.71
N PRO A 109 5.25 -7.92 12.54
CA PRO A 109 5.95 -8.69 11.52
C PRO A 109 5.64 -10.19 11.63
N GLY A 110 5.30 -10.82 10.51
CA GLY A 110 4.94 -12.23 10.44
C GLY A 110 3.46 -12.53 10.70
N ASP A 111 2.60 -11.52 10.86
CA ASP A 111 1.16 -11.69 11.00
C ASP A 111 0.46 -12.04 9.68
N LYS A 112 1.18 -12.01 8.56
CA LYS A 112 0.67 -12.19 7.20
C LYS A 112 -0.33 -11.10 6.84
N THR A 113 0.18 -9.87 6.75
CA THR A 113 -0.59 -8.66 6.44
C THR A 113 0.21 -7.72 5.55
N MET A 114 -0.41 -6.61 5.13
CA MET A 114 0.30 -5.55 4.41
C MET A 114 1.47 -4.96 5.20
N CYS A 115 1.55 -5.13 6.52
CA CYS A 115 2.69 -4.68 7.33
C CYS A 115 3.97 -5.42 6.97
N ASP A 116 3.85 -6.69 6.57
CA ASP A 116 5.00 -7.51 6.14
C ASP A 116 5.64 -7.00 4.83
N VAL A 117 4.93 -6.13 4.10
CA VAL A 117 5.47 -5.43 2.93
C VAL A 117 5.87 -3.99 3.27
N TRP A 118 5.07 -3.26 4.05
CA TRP A 118 5.41 -1.88 4.39
C TRP A 118 6.74 -1.75 5.13
N LEU A 119 7.03 -2.65 6.08
CA LEU A 119 8.27 -2.58 6.86
C LEU A 119 9.53 -2.75 5.99
N PRO A 120 9.66 -3.79 5.14
CA PRO A 120 10.78 -3.91 4.22
C PRO A 120 10.88 -2.75 3.21
N VAL A 121 9.76 -2.21 2.73
CA VAL A 121 9.73 -1.04 1.83
C VAL A 121 10.32 0.19 2.51
N VAL A 122 9.90 0.49 3.74
CA VAL A 122 10.41 1.62 4.53
C VAL A 122 11.91 1.46 4.77
N GLU A 123 12.37 0.26 5.11
CA GLU A 123 13.80 -0.02 5.32
C GLU A 123 14.60 0.14 4.03
N SER A 124 14.09 -0.33 2.89
CA SER A 124 14.73 -0.14 1.58
C SER A 124 14.89 1.34 1.23
N LEU A 125 13.86 2.15 1.48
CA LEU A 125 13.93 3.60 1.24
C LEU A 125 14.90 4.29 2.20
N ARG A 126 14.95 3.89 3.47
CA ARG A 126 15.92 4.38 4.44
C ARG A 126 17.36 4.15 3.97
N GLN A 127 17.66 2.93 3.52
CA GLN A 127 18.98 2.57 2.97
C GLN A 127 19.29 3.37 1.70
N SER A 128 18.29 3.60 0.85
CA SER A 128 18.45 4.40 -0.36
C SER A 128 18.79 5.87 -0.04
N CYS A 129 18.22 6.44 1.02
CA CYS A 129 18.60 7.78 1.52
C CYS A 129 20.06 7.81 2.00
N GLU A 130 20.48 6.81 2.77
CA GLU A 130 21.87 6.70 3.24
C GLU A 130 22.88 6.57 2.10
N GLN A 131 22.50 5.85 1.05
CA GLN A 131 23.29 5.66 -0.16
C GLN A 131 23.19 6.84 -1.14
N LYS A 132 22.34 7.83 -0.86
CA LYS A 132 22.09 9.00 -1.71
C LYS A 132 21.68 8.62 -3.15
N LEU A 133 20.85 7.63 -3.28
CA LEU A 133 20.33 7.20 -4.58
C LEU A 133 19.41 8.27 -5.19
N SER A 134 19.19 8.21 -6.50
CA SER A 134 18.11 8.98 -7.11
C SER A 134 16.74 8.48 -6.65
N VAL A 135 15.72 9.33 -6.70
CA VAL A 135 14.33 8.95 -6.38
C VAL A 135 13.88 7.74 -7.20
N GLN A 136 14.19 7.72 -8.49
CA GLN A 136 13.86 6.61 -9.37
C GLN A 136 14.52 5.31 -8.91
N ALA A 137 15.84 5.31 -8.68
CA ALA A 137 16.55 4.12 -8.23
C ALA A 137 16.05 3.61 -6.86
N ALA A 138 15.73 4.52 -5.94
CA ALA A 138 15.17 4.19 -4.64
C ALA A 138 13.78 3.55 -4.75
N LEU A 139 12.92 4.06 -5.61
CA LEU A 139 11.58 3.51 -5.85
C LEU A 139 11.64 2.15 -6.55
N GLU A 140 12.57 1.96 -7.48
CA GLU A 140 12.82 0.66 -8.11
C GLU A 140 13.26 -0.38 -7.09
N ALA A 141 14.22 -0.05 -6.22
CA ALA A 141 14.67 -0.94 -5.15
C ALA A 141 13.54 -1.27 -4.16
N ALA A 142 12.77 -0.27 -3.75
CA ALA A 142 11.63 -0.45 -2.85
C ALA A 142 10.51 -1.30 -3.48
N SER A 143 10.27 -1.15 -4.79
CA SER A 143 9.30 -1.96 -5.53
C SER A 143 9.73 -3.44 -5.61
N GLN A 144 11.01 -3.71 -5.88
CA GLN A 144 11.55 -5.08 -5.84
C GLN A 144 11.45 -5.69 -4.44
N GLN A 145 11.76 -4.90 -3.41
CA GLN A 145 11.61 -5.35 -2.03
C GLN A 145 10.14 -5.64 -1.66
N ALA A 146 9.20 -4.85 -2.17
CA ALA A 146 7.77 -5.07 -1.97
C ALA A 146 7.32 -6.41 -2.60
N GLU A 147 7.83 -6.75 -3.77
CA GLU A 147 7.53 -8.02 -4.44
C GLU A 147 8.03 -9.22 -3.63
N VAL A 148 9.30 -9.21 -3.22
CA VAL A 148 9.89 -10.25 -2.39
C VAL A 148 9.11 -10.41 -1.08
N ALA A 149 8.76 -9.30 -0.44
CA ALA A 149 8.02 -9.28 0.81
C ALA A 149 6.58 -9.81 0.66
N ALA A 150 5.87 -9.44 -0.41
CA ALA A 150 4.54 -9.98 -0.68
C ALA A 150 4.58 -11.50 -0.91
N GLN A 151 5.54 -11.99 -1.69
CA GLN A 151 5.75 -13.43 -1.91
C GLN A 151 6.09 -14.17 -0.63
N SER A 152 6.84 -13.56 0.29
CA SER A 152 7.19 -14.19 1.57
C SER A 152 5.98 -14.50 2.45
N THR A 153 4.86 -13.80 2.24
CA THR A 153 3.60 -14.06 2.98
C THR A 153 2.99 -15.44 2.65
N ILE A 154 3.38 -16.08 1.55
CA ILE A 154 2.89 -17.41 1.15
C ILE A 154 3.17 -18.45 2.23
N THR A 155 4.35 -18.42 2.82
CA THR A 155 4.77 -19.40 3.85
C THR A 155 4.32 -19.05 5.26
N MET A 156 3.75 -17.85 5.46
CA MET A 156 3.28 -17.40 6.77
C MET A 156 1.89 -17.96 7.08
N GLN A 157 1.65 -18.28 8.35
CA GLN A 157 0.31 -18.49 8.87
C GLN A 157 -0.31 -17.14 9.24
N ALA A 158 -1.53 -16.87 8.79
CA ALA A 158 -2.23 -15.63 9.11
C ALA A 158 -2.61 -15.56 10.59
N ARG A 159 -2.29 -14.44 11.22
CA ARG A 159 -2.63 -14.13 12.63
C ARG A 159 -3.59 -12.95 12.75
N LYS A 160 -3.83 -12.24 11.66
CA LYS A 160 -4.72 -11.08 11.57
C LYS A 160 -5.66 -11.18 10.38
N GLY A 161 -6.71 -10.36 10.41
CA GLY A 161 -7.70 -10.30 9.36
C GLY A 161 -8.52 -11.59 9.21
N ARG A 162 -9.27 -11.70 8.11
CA ARG A 162 -10.14 -12.86 7.84
C ARG A 162 -9.36 -14.16 7.66
N ALA A 163 -8.19 -14.10 7.04
CA ALA A 163 -7.33 -15.26 6.83
C ALA A 163 -6.94 -15.96 8.13
N SER A 164 -6.90 -15.25 9.27
CA SER A 164 -6.57 -15.84 10.56
C SER A 164 -7.57 -16.91 11.04
N TYR A 165 -8.83 -16.84 10.59
CA TYR A 165 -9.83 -17.87 10.91
C TYR A 165 -9.54 -19.23 10.28
N LEU A 166 -8.70 -19.26 9.25
CA LEU A 166 -8.29 -20.49 8.57
C LEU A 166 -7.14 -21.22 9.29
N GLY A 167 -6.43 -20.55 10.20
CA GLY A 167 -5.26 -21.11 10.88
C GLY A 167 -4.19 -21.57 9.86
N GLU A 168 -3.73 -22.81 9.97
CA GLU A 168 -2.71 -23.38 9.08
C GLU A 168 -3.15 -23.45 7.61
N ARG A 169 -4.44 -23.49 7.32
CA ARG A 169 -4.96 -23.48 5.94
C ARG A 169 -4.69 -22.15 5.21
N SER A 170 -4.29 -21.11 5.93
CA SER A 170 -3.85 -19.86 5.31
C SER A 170 -2.45 -19.94 4.70
N ILE A 171 -1.66 -20.96 5.05
CA ILE A 171 -0.32 -21.21 4.50
C ILE A 171 -0.44 -21.68 3.05
N GLY A 172 0.47 -21.24 2.19
CA GLY A 172 0.47 -21.59 0.76
C GLY A 172 -0.20 -20.54 -0.14
N HIS A 173 -0.81 -19.51 0.43
CA HIS A 173 -1.50 -18.43 -0.30
C HIS A 173 -0.87 -17.08 0.03
N GLN A 174 -0.68 -16.24 -0.98
CA GLN A 174 -0.17 -14.87 -0.81
C GLN A 174 -1.25 -13.97 -0.19
N ASP A 175 -0.86 -13.07 0.72
CA ASP A 175 -1.79 -12.14 1.34
C ASP A 175 -2.28 -11.07 0.36
N PRO A 176 -3.61 -10.87 0.18
CA PRO A 176 -4.14 -9.88 -0.76
C PRO A 176 -3.82 -8.43 -0.35
N GLY A 177 -3.77 -8.12 0.95
CA GLY A 177 -3.40 -6.80 1.44
C GLY A 177 -1.92 -6.48 1.18
N ALA A 178 -1.03 -7.44 1.40
CA ALA A 178 0.39 -7.35 1.05
C ALA A 178 0.58 -7.16 -0.45
N THR A 179 -0.18 -7.89 -1.27
CA THR A 179 -0.14 -7.77 -2.73
C THR A 179 -0.61 -6.40 -3.20
N SER A 180 -1.61 -5.81 -2.55
CA SER A 180 -2.04 -4.43 -2.86
C SER A 180 -0.93 -3.42 -2.62
N VAL A 181 -0.15 -3.54 -1.54
CA VAL A 181 1.00 -2.67 -1.28
C VAL A 181 2.08 -2.86 -2.34
N MET A 182 2.37 -4.10 -2.72
CA MET A 182 3.30 -4.42 -3.82
C MET A 182 2.88 -3.70 -5.10
N PHE A 183 1.62 -3.80 -5.52
CA PHE A 183 1.10 -3.12 -6.70
C PHE A 183 1.23 -1.59 -6.60
N MET A 184 0.95 -1.00 -5.44
CA MET A 184 1.13 0.44 -5.23
C MET A 184 2.59 0.86 -5.43
N MET A 185 3.54 0.10 -4.90
CA MET A 185 4.97 0.39 -5.04
C MET A 185 5.45 0.21 -6.48
N GLN A 186 4.96 -0.82 -7.18
CA GLN A 186 5.26 -1.02 -8.62
C GLN A 186 4.77 0.15 -9.47
N MET A 187 3.55 0.63 -9.23
CA MET A 187 3.00 1.77 -9.95
C MET A 187 3.74 3.07 -9.65
N LEU A 188 4.12 3.29 -8.39
CA LEU A 188 4.90 4.48 -8.01
C LEU A 188 6.28 4.46 -8.67
N ALA A 189 6.96 3.31 -8.69
CA ALA A 189 8.24 3.15 -9.38
C ALA A 189 8.11 3.35 -10.89
N GLN A 190 7.04 2.84 -11.51
CA GLN A 190 6.78 3.05 -12.92
C GLN A 190 6.55 4.53 -13.24
N ALA A 191 5.71 5.22 -12.47
CA ALA A 191 5.43 6.64 -12.67
C ALA A 191 6.68 7.54 -12.49
N SER A 192 7.67 7.10 -11.73
CA SER A 192 8.93 7.86 -11.56
C SER A 192 9.86 7.82 -12.77
N ARG A 193 9.55 6.99 -13.79
CA ARG A 193 10.33 6.88 -15.03
C ARG A 193 9.82 7.81 -16.14
N GLU A 194 8.61 8.35 -15.98
CA GLU A 194 7.96 9.29 -16.90
C GLU A 194 8.35 10.75 -16.59
#